data_79b7e752df436782d875cea6048044ed
#
_entry.id   79b7e752df436782d875cea6048044ed
#
_cell.length_a   1.000
_cell.length_b   1.000
_cell.length_c   1.000
_cell.angle_alpha   90.00
_cell.angle_beta   90.00
_cell.angle_gamma   90.00
#
_symmetry.space_group_name_H-M   'P 1'
#
loop_
_entity.id
_entity.type
_entity.pdbx_description
1 polymer ?
#
loop_
_entity_poly.entity_id
_entity_poly.type
_entity_poly.pdbx_seq_one_letter_code
_entity_poly.pdbx_strand_id
1 'polypeptide(L)'
;MGMFAALDSSASGTKVSRIWLDAISDNVANVNTVRPAGEEPFRSRLVVARSYARGDDRGAEVAGIVLEQGDAQMVYDPEHPYADAKGYVVRPKVDLSEEMTNMLIAQRSYQANLSVIDRVRDAYKAALSIRVN
;
A
#
# COMPACT_ATOMS: atom_id res chain seq x y z
N MET A 1 -14.33 -9.70 -23.18
CA MET A 1 -13.05 -9.57 -22.43
C MET A 1 -12.23 -10.82 -22.64
N GLY A 2 -11.08 -10.69 -23.22
CA GLY A 2 -10.21 -11.85 -23.51
C GLY A 2 -9.41 -12.30 -22.28
N MET A 3 -8.87 -13.50 -22.33
CA MET A 3 -8.01 -14.08 -21.27
C MET A 3 -6.80 -13.18 -20.95
N PHE A 4 -6.22 -12.53 -21.95
CA PHE A 4 -5.12 -11.58 -21.77
C PHE A 4 -5.56 -10.31 -21.04
N ALA A 5 -6.76 -9.80 -21.29
CA ALA A 5 -7.28 -8.65 -20.55
C ALA A 5 -7.47 -8.96 -19.03
N ALA A 6 -7.85 -10.19 -18.69
CA ALA A 6 -7.91 -10.61 -17.30
C ALA A 6 -6.51 -10.70 -16.68
N LEU A 7 -5.51 -11.15 -17.44
CA LEU A 7 -4.11 -11.20 -17.01
C LEU A 7 -3.57 -9.78 -16.75
N ASP A 8 -3.76 -8.86 -17.69
CA ASP A 8 -3.27 -7.48 -17.60
C ASP A 8 -3.94 -6.74 -16.43
N SER A 9 -5.26 -6.89 -16.29
CA SER A 9 -6.00 -6.32 -15.15
C SER A 9 -5.49 -6.84 -13.81
N SER A 10 -5.26 -8.16 -13.68
CA SER A 10 -4.76 -8.75 -12.44
C SER A 10 -3.30 -8.38 -12.17
N ALA A 11 -2.47 -8.29 -13.20
CA ALA A 11 -1.08 -7.85 -13.07
C ALA A 11 -0.99 -6.39 -12.58
N SER A 12 -1.84 -5.51 -13.13
CA SER A 12 -1.93 -4.13 -12.69
C SER A 12 -2.43 -4.02 -11.23
N GLY A 13 -3.43 -4.80 -10.85
CA GLY A 13 -3.93 -4.87 -9.47
C GLY A 13 -2.88 -5.39 -8.49
N THR A 14 -2.08 -6.38 -8.89
CA THR A 14 -0.94 -6.89 -8.10
C THR A 14 0.08 -5.79 -7.84
N LYS A 15 0.41 -5.00 -8.87
CA LYS A 15 1.34 -3.86 -8.73
C LYS A 15 0.83 -2.80 -7.76
N VAL A 16 -0.45 -2.43 -7.85
CA VAL A 16 -1.09 -1.46 -6.93
C VAL A 16 -1.06 -1.99 -5.50
N SER A 17 -1.45 -3.25 -5.29
CA SER A 17 -1.46 -3.86 -3.95
C SER A 17 -0.05 -3.93 -3.33
N ARG A 18 0.98 -4.17 -4.14
CA ARG A 18 2.37 -4.16 -3.68
C ARG A 18 2.81 -2.77 -3.22
N ILE A 19 2.54 -1.74 -4.01
CA ILE A 19 2.88 -0.36 -3.65
C ILE A 19 2.14 0.06 -2.38
N TRP A 20 0.89 -0.40 -2.22
CA TRP A 20 0.13 -0.15 -1.00
C TRP A 20 0.75 -0.84 0.22
N LEU A 21 1.17 -2.11 0.10
CA LEU A 21 1.88 -2.83 1.16
C LEU A 21 3.19 -2.14 1.54
N ASP A 22 3.94 -1.63 0.56
CA ASP A 22 5.18 -0.90 0.82
C ASP A 22 4.91 0.40 1.62
N ALA A 23 3.88 1.16 1.25
CA ALA A 23 3.48 2.36 1.97
C ALA A 23 3.02 2.07 3.42
N ILE A 24 2.21 1.03 3.62
CA ILE A 24 1.79 0.58 4.95
C ILE A 24 2.99 0.16 5.79
N SER A 25 3.93 -0.58 5.20
CA SER A 25 5.15 -1.01 5.89
C SER A 25 5.99 0.19 6.35
N ASP A 26 6.11 1.23 5.52
CA ASP A 26 6.76 2.48 5.90
C ASP A 26 6.04 3.19 7.06
N ASN A 27 4.70 3.23 7.03
CA ASN A 27 3.90 3.84 8.09
C ASN A 27 4.08 3.10 9.42
N VAL A 28 4.00 1.76 9.40
CA VAL A 28 4.19 0.92 10.60
C VAL A 28 5.62 1.04 11.14
N ALA A 29 6.62 1.06 10.27
CA ALA A 29 8.01 1.20 10.69
C ALA A 29 8.28 2.54 11.40
N ASN A 30 7.51 3.58 11.06
CA ASN A 30 7.70 4.92 11.60
C ASN A 30 6.67 5.31 12.68
N VAL A 31 5.81 4.41 13.12
CA VAL A 31 4.76 4.70 14.14
C VAL A 31 5.32 5.29 15.44
N ASN A 32 6.52 4.90 15.82
CA ASN A 32 7.20 5.36 17.03
C ASN A 32 8.37 6.33 16.76
N THR A 33 8.51 6.83 15.54
CA THR A 33 9.61 7.73 15.20
C THR A 33 9.38 9.11 15.82
N VAL A 34 10.20 9.45 16.81
CA VAL A 34 10.17 10.74 17.49
C VAL A 34 11.09 11.72 16.78
N ARG A 35 10.67 12.97 16.66
CA ARG A 35 11.48 14.07 16.13
C ARG A 35 11.61 15.18 17.17
N PRO A 36 12.72 15.96 17.12
CA PRO A 36 12.86 17.17 17.92
C PRO A 36 11.71 18.15 17.68
N ALA A 37 11.36 18.90 18.72
CA ALA A 37 10.40 19.97 18.59
C ALA A 37 10.90 20.99 17.52
N GLY A 38 10.04 21.30 16.56
CA GLY A 38 10.37 22.20 15.44
C GLY A 38 10.76 21.49 14.14
N GLU A 39 11.01 20.18 14.16
CA GLU A 39 11.14 19.38 12.95
C GLU A 39 9.79 18.79 12.51
N GLU A 40 9.64 18.59 11.20
CA GLU A 40 8.44 17.91 10.69
C GLU A 40 8.41 16.44 11.13
N PRO A 41 7.29 15.98 11.75
CA PRO A 41 7.12 14.58 12.09
C PRO A 41 6.99 13.74 10.82
N PHE A 42 7.16 12.43 10.96
CA PHE A 42 6.78 11.49 9.91
C PHE A 42 5.28 11.64 9.61
N ARG A 43 4.91 11.65 8.34
CA ARG A 43 3.51 11.68 7.88
C ARG A 43 3.19 10.39 7.18
N SER A 44 2.04 9.79 7.53
CA SER A 44 1.56 8.57 6.89
C SER A 44 1.42 8.74 5.40
N ARG A 45 1.81 7.72 4.66
CA ARG A 45 1.70 7.66 3.20
C ARG A 45 0.39 6.97 2.83
N LEU A 46 -0.44 7.66 2.07
CA LEU A 46 -1.70 7.16 1.54
C LEU A 46 -1.55 6.91 0.04
N VAL A 47 -1.77 5.69 -0.40
CA VAL A 47 -1.74 5.34 -1.82
C VAL A 47 -3.11 5.62 -2.44
N VAL A 48 -3.13 6.49 -3.43
CA VAL A 48 -4.33 6.79 -4.21
C VAL A 48 -4.27 5.97 -5.49
N ALA A 49 -5.18 5.01 -5.62
CA ALA A 49 -5.32 4.19 -6.80
C ALA A 49 -6.53 4.62 -7.61
N ARG A 50 -6.45 4.46 -8.93
CA ARG A 50 -7.57 4.67 -9.85
C ARG A 50 -7.64 3.56 -10.87
N SER A 51 -8.84 3.31 -11.38
CA SER A 51 -9.02 2.45 -12.54
C SER A 51 -8.66 3.21 -13.82
N TYR A 52 -8.16 2.49 -14.81
CA TYR A 52 -7.99 3.01 -16.17
C TYR A 52 -8.68 2.10 -17.18
N ALA A 53 -9.08 2.71 -18.29
CA ALA A 53 -9.58 2.01 -19.47
C ALA A 53 -9.02 2.70 -20.72
N ARG A 54 -8.19 1.97 -21.49
CA ARG A 54 -7.53 2.44 -22.70
C ARG A 54 -7.88 1.47 -23.83
N GLY A 55 -9.01 1.70 -24.48
CA GLY A 55 -9.54 0.71 -25.43
C GLY A 55 -9.96 -0.57 -24.71
N ASP A 56 -9.38 -1.70 -25.10
CA ASP A 56 -9.63 -3.00 -24.48
C ASP A 56 -8.77 -3.25 -23.22
N ASP A 57 -7.73 -2.45 -23.00
CA ASP A 57 -6.87 -2.54 -21.81
C ASP A 57 -7.54 -1.85 -20.62
N ARG A 58 -7.78 -2.64 -19.57
CA ARG A 58 -8.42 -2.20 -18.33
C ARG A 58 -7.65 -2.69 -17.13
N GLY A 59 -7.49 -1.83 -16.15
CA GLY A 59 -6.76 -2.18 -14.95
C GLY A 59 -6.82 -1.11 -13.88
N ALA A 60 -5.87 -1.18 -12.96
CA ALA A 60 -5.66 -0.21 -11.90
C ALA A 60 -4.24 0.36 -11.95
N GLU A 61 -4.10 1.62 -11.62
CA GLU A 61 -2.79 2.27 -11.50
C GLU A 61 -2.75 3.15 -10.24
N VAL A 62 -1.56 3.36 -9.71
CA VAL A 62 -1.35 4.32 -8.63
C VAL A 62 -1.34 5.72 -9.24
N ALA A 63 -2.33 6.53 -8.84
CA ALA A 63 -2.44 7.92 -9.26
C ALA A 63 -1.44 8.81 -8.52
N GLY A 64 -1.06 8.43 -7.30
CA GLY A 64 -0.09 9.14 -6.48
C GLY A 64 -0.01 8.57 -5.07
N ILE A 65 0.98 9.05 -4.34
CA ILE A 65 1.12 8.84 -2.91
C ILE A 65 0.97 10.20 -2.23
N VAL A 66 0.00 10.31 -1.34
CA VAL A 66 -0.30 11.52 -0.61
C VAL A 66 0.16 11.35 0.83
N LEU A 67 0.77 12.39 1.39
CA LEU A 67 1.08 12.42 2.81
C LEU A 67 -0.16 12.87 3.59
N GLU A 68 -0.49 12.14 4.64
CA GLU A 68 -1.61 12.48 5.49
C GLU A 68 -1.42 13.88 6.07
N GLN A 69 -2.49 14.69 5.97
CA GLN A 69 -2.52 16.03 6.53
C GLN A 69 -3.11 15.96 7.94
N GLY A 70 -2.37 16.40 8.92
CA GLY A 70 -2.85 16.45 10.30
C GLY A 70 -1.76 16.94 11.24
N ASP A 71 -2.19 17.42 12.38
CA ASP A 71 -1.27 17.86 13.43
C ASP A 71 -0.56 16.64 14.02
N ALA A 72 0.73 16.81 14.29
CA ALA A 72 1.51 15.81 15.01
C ALA A 72 0.98 15.60 16.44
N GLN A 73 1.16 14.43 16.96
CA GLN A 73 0.80 14.14 18.34
C GLN A 73 1.89 14.63 19.30
N MET A 74 1.54 15.58 20.16
CA MET A 74 2.41 16.01 21.25
C MET A 74 2.30 15.03 22.42
N VAL A 75 3.41 14.44 22.83
CA VAL A 75 3.48 13.48 23.95
C VAL A 75 4.42 14.03 25.00
N TYR A 76 3.99 13.99 26.25
CA TYR A 76 4.83 14.40 27.39
C TYR A 76 5.82 13.28 27.73
N ASP A 77 7.10 13.51 27.47
CA ASP A 77 8.20 12.59 27.75
C ASP A 77 9.48 13.41 28.05
N PRO A 78 9.59 13.96 29.28
CA PRO A 78 10.67 14.89 29.62
C PRO A 78 12.05 14.25 29.66
N GLU A 79 12.14 12.93 29.78
CA GLU A 79 13.43 12.21 29.79
C GLU A 79 13.93 11.88 28.38
N HIS A 80 13.10 12.13 27.36
CA HIS A 80 13.49 11.85 25.98
C HIS A 80 14.53 12.86 25.49
N PRO A 81 15.59 12.42 24.77
CA PRO A 81 16.65 13.29 24.26
C PRO A 81 16.16 14.46 23.36
N TYR A 82 14.99 14.28 22.75
CA TYR A 82 14.37 15.27 21.85
C TYR A 82 13.23 16.07 22.50
N ALA A 83 13.06 15.95 23.83
CA ALA A 83 12.06 16.74 24.55
C ALA A 83 12.36 18.24 24.44
N ASP A 84 11.31 19.04 24.27
CA ASP A 84 11.41 20.49 24.34
C ASP A 84 11.61 20.98 25.78
N ALA A 85 11.75 22.31 25.95
CA ALA A 85 11.90 22.92 27.28
C ALA A 85 10.72 22.67 28.24
N LYS A 86 9.57 22.21 27.70
CA LYS A 86 8.36 21.88 28.47
C LYS A 86 8.20 20.37 28.66
N GLY A 87 9.14 19.55 28.15
CA GLY A 87 9.13 18.10 28.28
C GLY A 87 8.23 17.40 27.25
N TYR A 88 7.92 18.02 26.11
CA TYR A 88 7.12 17.40 25.06
C TYR A 88 7.98 16.98 23.88
N VAL A 89 7.60 15.86 23.28
CA VAL A 89 8.14 15.37 22.02
C VAL A 89 7.05 15.27 20.97
N VAL A 90 7.47 15.29 19.70
CA VAL A 90 6.56 15.20 18.56
C VAL A 90 6.58 13.78 18.01
N ARG A 91 5.42 13.14 17.94
CA ARG A 91 5.22 11.80 17.35
C ARG A 91 4.32 11.88 16.13
N PRO A 92 4.49 10.96 15.16
CA PRO A 92 3.57 10.86 14.03
C PRO A 92 2.19 10.42 14.50
N LYS A 93 1.17 10.90 13.80
CA LYS A 93 -0.21 10.44 13.98
C LYS A 93 -0.44 9.24 13.07
N VAL A 94 -0.04 8.05 13.50
CA VAL A 94 -0.25 6.79 12.79
C VAL A 94 -1.10 5.88 13.66
N ASP A 95 -2.25 5.44 13.16
CA ASP A 95 -3.06 4.43 13.83
C ASP A 95 -2.59 3.03 13.41
N LEU A 96 -1.91 2.35 14.33
CA LEU A 96 -1.36 1.01 14.08
C LEU A 96 -2.46 -0.01 13.78
N SER A 97 -3.64 0.11 14.41
CA SER A 97 -4.76 -0.81 14.19
C SER A 97 -5.35 -0.65 12.80
N GLU A 98 -5.45 0.59 12.32
CA GLU A 98 -5.87 0.90 10.96
C GLU A 98 -4.86 0.39 9.95
N GLU A 99 -3.56 0.64 10.15
CA GLU A 99 -2.50 0.16 9.26
C GLU A 99 -2.44 -1.37 9.19
N MET A 100 -2.62 -2.07 10.31
CA MET A 100 -2.69 -3.54 10.33
C MET A 100 -3.91 -4.06 9.56
N THR A 101 -5.06 -3.41 9.68
CA THR A 101 -6.27 -3.75 8.93
C THR A 101 -6.05 -3.54 7.43
N ASN A 102 -5.47 -2.40 7.04
CA ASN A 102 -5.12 -2.08 5.67
C ASN A 102 -4.10 -3.07 5.10
N MET A 103 -3.12 -3.50 5.89
CA MET A 103 -2.16 -4.54 5.50
C MET A 103 -2.84 -5.86 5.16
N LEU A 104 -3.79 -6.32 5.98
CA LEU A 104 -4.55 -7.55 5.71
C LEU A 104 -5.37 -7.44 4.41
N ILE A 105 -6.00 -6.30 4.18
CA ILE A 105 -6.78 -6.05 2.95
C ILE A 105 -5.86 -6.06 1.73
N ALA A 106 -4.73 -5.35 1.80
CA ALA A 106 -3.77 -5.26 0.71
C ALA A 106 -3.14 -6.63 0.39
N GLN A 107 -2.79 -7.44 1.41
CA GLN A 107 -2.30 -8.80 1.23
C GLN A 107 -3.33 -9.71 0.55
N ARG A 108 -4.59 -9.64 0.98
CA ARG A 108 -5.67 -10.43 0.36
C ARG A 108 -5.90 -10.03 -1.09
N SER A 109 -5.87 -8.73 -1.38
CA SER A 109 -6.00 -8.21 -2.74
C SER A 109 -4.84 -8.69 -3.62
N TYR A 110 -3.62 -8.63 -3.12
CA TYR A 110 -2.43 -9.14 -3.80
C TYR A 110 -2.55 -10.63 -4.13
N GLN A 111 -2.90 -11.46 -3.14
CA GLN A 111 -3.07 -12.90 -3.31
C GLN A 111 -4.20 -13.26 -4.27
N ALA A 112 -5.32 -12.54 -4.21
CA ALA A 112 -6.44 -12.74 -5.13
C ALA A 112 -6.03 -12.49 -6.59
N ASN A 113 -5.32 -11.40 -6.85
CA ASN A 113 -4.81 -11.09 -8.18
C ASN A 113 -3.79 -12.13 -8.68
N LEU A 114 -2.87 -12.59 -7.82
CA LEU A 114 -1.95 -13.68 -8.17
C LEU A 114 -2.69 -14.97 -8.53
N SER A 115 -3.74 -15.32 -7.76
CA SER A 115 -4.54 -16.51 -8.05
C SER A 115 -5.22 -16.44 -9.42
N VAL A 116 -5.66 -15.26 -9.85
CA VAL A 116 -6.22 -15.08 -11.20
C VAL A 116 -5.14 -15.29 -12.25
N ILE A 117 -3.95 -14.71 -12.08
CA ILE A 117 -2.82 -14.88 -12.99
C ILE A 117 -2.47 -16.37 -13.16
N ASP A 118 -2.38 -17.11 -12.06
CA ASP A 118 -2.08 -18.55 -12.09
C ASP A 118 -3.16 -19.33 -12.85
N ARG A 119 -4.44 -19.06 -12.58
CA ARG A 119 -5.56 -19.72 -13.28
C ARG A 119 -5.54 -19.42 -14.79
N VAL A 120 -5.26 -18.18 -15.18
CA VAL A 120 -5.15 -17.81 -16.60
C VAL A 120 -3.99 -18.56 -17.26
N ARG A 121 -2.83 -18.63 -16.59
CA ARG A 121 -1.67 -19.37 -17.06
C ARG A 121 -1.97 -20.86 -17.24
N ASP A 122 -2.66 -21.47 -16.29
CA ASP A 122 -3.00 -22.90 -16.34
C ASP A 122 -4.03 -23.18 -17.44
N ALA A 123 -5.02 -22.32 -17.61
CA ALA A 123 -5.98 -22.40 -18.72
C ALA A 123 -5.28 -22.30 -20.08
N TYR A 124 -4.30 -21.42 -20.20
CA TYR A 124 -3.50 -21.26 -21.42
C TYR A 124 -2.69 -22.52 -21.74
N LYS A 125 -2.03 -23.11 -20.72
CA LYS A 125 -1.30 -24.40 -20.88
C LYS A 125 -2.22 -25.52 -21.31
N ALA A 126 -3.42 -25.63 -20.71
CA ALA A 126 -4.42 -26.63 -21.08
C ALA A 126 -4.87 -26.46 -22.52
N ALA A 127 -5.12 -25.24 -22.97
CA ALA A 127 -5.49 -24.94 -24.35
C ALA A 127 -4.39 -25.33 -25.37
N LEU A 128 -3.12 -25.10 -25.01
CA LEU A 128 -1.98 -25.51 -25.84
C LEU A 128 -1.86 -27.04 -25.92
N SER A 129 -2.11 -27.76 -24.84
CA SER A 129 -2.02 -29.23 -24.83
C SER A 129 -3.08 -29.91 -25.70
N ILE A 130 -4.24 -29.29 -25.89
CA ILE A 130 -5.31 -29.81 -26.80
C ILE A 130 -4.86 -29.71 -28.28
N ARG A 131 -4.01 -28.76 -28.61
CA ARG A 131 -3.56 -28.53 -30.02
C ARG A 131 -2.46 -29.51 -30.44
N VAL A 132 -1.84 -30.24 -29.53
CA VAL A 132 -0.70 -31.13 -29.81
C VAL A 132 -1.14 -32.59 -30.05
N ASN A 133 -2.39 -32.93 -29.81
CA ASN A 133 -3.03 -34.22 -30.10
C ASN A 133 -3.94 -34.08 -31.32
#